data_c7f0309b56b067c86f617053f4ca5295
#
_entry.id   c7f0309b56b067c86f617053f4ca5295
#
_cell.length_a   1.000
_cell.length_b   1.000
_cell.length_c   1.000
_cell.angle_alpha   90.00
_cell.angle_beta   90.00
_cell.angle_gamma   90.00
#
_symmetry.space_group_name_H-M   'P 1'
#
loop_
_entity.id
_entity.type
_entity.pdbx_description
1 polymer ?
#
loop_
_entity_poly.entity_id
_entity_poly.type
_entity_poly.pdbx_seq_one_letter_code
_entity_poly.pdbx_strand_id
1 'polypeptide(L)'
;DLGKQLVAAYIIGIATPTNTFKNIPVCSSPTQTGCFVAYTTFLQGYLPPWHPGTATALASVNPLTWSTDENFASKEKNSGGVSYGFKYVKEFADAQNHLGILWTNTPYVPGRSFVKLKNWHKADINLFYHNIRENAVLRVNTFLSQK
;
A
#
# COMPACT_ATOMS: atom_id res chain seq x y z
N ASP A 1 9.02 -13.27 -23.33
CA ASP A 1 9.24 -13.23 -21.87
C ASP A 1 8.22 -12.29 -21.23
N LEU A 2 7.24 -12.87 -20.50
CA LEU A 2 6.15 -12.12 -19.84
C LEU A 2 6.70 -11.11 -18.80
N GLY A 3 7.85 -11.40 -18.17
CA GLY A 3 8.50 -10.48 -17.23
C GLY A 3 8.85 -9.14 -17.86
N LYS A 4 9.21 -9.13 -19.15
CA LYS A 4 9.50 -7.90 -19.90
C LYS A 4 8.27 -7.09 -20.29
N GLN A 5 7.08 -7.62 -20.06
CA GLN A 5 5.79 -6.97 -20.34
C GLN A 5 5.09 -6.49 -19.06
N LEU A 6 5.61 -6.88 -17.87
CA LEU A 6 5.02 -6.50 -16.59
C LEU A 6 5.37 -5.04 -16.25
N VAL A 7 4.38 -4.20 -16.18
CA VAL A 7 4.52 -2.85 -15.61
C VAL A 7 4.69 -2.95 -14.08
N ALA A 8 3.68 -3.38 -13.37
CA ALA A 8 3.71 -3.72 -11.96
C ALA A 8 2.47 -4.56 -11.60
N ALA A 9 2.60 -5.44 -10.59
CA ALA A 9 1.45 -6.14 -10.01
C ALA A 9 1.09 -5.50 -8.67
N TYR A 10 -0.18 -5.14 -8.48
CA TYR A 10 -0.69 -4.59 -7.22
C TYR A 10 -1.46 -5.68 -6.47
N ILE A 11 -0.80 -6.32 -5.48
CA ILE A 11 -1.33 -7.41 -4.66
C ILE A 11 -1.76 -6.81 -3.30
N ILE A 12 -2.73 -5.91 -3.36
CA ILE A 12 -3.18 -5.15 -2.20
C ILE A 12 -4.17 -5.99 -1.39
N GLY A 13 -4.00 -6.00 -0.07
CA GLY A 13 -4.89 -6.72 0.83
C GLY A 13 -4.54 -8.18 1.07
N ILE A 14 -3.37 -8.64 0.63
CA ILE A 14 -2.90 -10.00 0.86
C ILE A 14 -1.52 -9.94 1.49
N ALA A 15 -1.34 -10.61 2.63
CA ALA A 15 -0.03 -10.79 3.25
C ALA A 15 0.85 -11.64 2.34
N THR A 16 1.80 -11.00 1.67
CA THR A 16 2.61 -11.62 0.62
C THR A 16 4.07 -11.70 1.07
N PRO A 17 4.67 -12.89 1.20
CA PRO A 17 6.10 -13.02 1.47
C PRO A 17 6.95 -12.34 0.38
N THR A 18 8.09 -11.76 0.77
CA THR A 18 8.97 -11.05 -0.16
C THR A 18 9.54 -11.95 -1.26
N ASN A 19 9.62 -13.25 -1.00
CA ASN A 19 10.13 -14.28 -1.90
C ASN A 19 9.04 -15.08 -2.64
N THR A 20 7.78 -14.59 -2.63
CA THR A 20 6.65 -15.27 -3.30
C THR A 20 6.93 -15.50 -4.79
N PHE A 21 7.57 -14.54 -5.45
CA PHE A 21 7.90 -14.62 -6.85
C PHE A 21 9.41 -14.72 -7.06
N LYS A 22 9.86 -15.72 -7.82
CA LYS A 22 11.28 -15.96 -8.07
C LYS A 22 11.96 -14.80 -8.83
N ASN A 23 11.25 -14.22 -9.81
CA ASN A 23 11.81 -13.27 -10.77
C ASN A 23 11.12 -11.89 -10.76
N ILE A 24 10.21 -11.66 -9.83
CA ILE A 24 9.48 -10.39 -9.70
C ILE A 24 9.76 -9.86 -8.30
N PRO A 25 10.62 -8.84 -8.14
CA PRO A 25 10.95 -8.28 -6.82
C PRO A 25 9.81 -7.44 -6.26
N VAL A 26 9.85 -7.15 -4.95
CA VAL A 26 9.03 -6.12 -4.33
C VAL A 26 9.42 -4.76 -4.94
N CYS A 27 8.44 -3.92 -5.26
CA CYS A 27 8.70 -2.55 -5.70
C CYS A 27 9.30 -1.74 -4.54
N SER A 28 10.31 -0.92 -4.81
CA SER A 28 11.01 -0.08 -3.82
C SER A 28 11.09 1.40 -4.22
N SER A 29 10.51 1.77 -5.35
CA SER A 29 10.40 3.16 -5.78
C SER A 29 9.13 3.42 -6.61
N PRO A 30 8.69 4.68 -6.75
CA PRO A 30 7.44 5.02 -7.46
C PRO A 30 7.49 4.72 -8.97
N THR A 31 8.67 4.69 -9.57
CA THR A 31 8.85 4.52 -11.03
C THR A 31 9.33 3.12 -11.42
N GLN A 32 9.65 2.26 -10.45
CA GLN A 32 10.13 0.91 -10.74
C GLN A 32 9.06 0.09 -11.46
N THR A 33 9.46 -0.61 -12.53
CA THR A 33 8.62 -1.54 -13.30
C THR A 33 9.13 -2.97 -13.17
N GLY A 34 8.35 -3.97 -13.59
CA GLY A 34 8.70 -5.38 -13.45
C GLY A 34 8.71 -5.88 -11.99
N CYS A 35 7.94 -5.26 -11.11
CA CYS A 35 7.91 -5.54 -9.69
C CYS A 35 6.48 -5.70 -9.15
N PHE A 36 6.33 -6.07 -7.87
CA PHE A 36 5.01 -6.11 -7.24
C PHE A 36 4.92 -5.19 -6.03
N VAL A 37 3.74 -4.66 -5.82
CA VAL A 37 3.33 -3.88 -4.64
C VAL A 37 2.42 -4.76 -3.80
N ALA A 38 2.69 -4.87 -2.50
CA ALA A 38 1.81 -5.54 -1.55
C ALA A 38 1.80 -4.75 -0.25
N TYR A 39 0.67 -4.72 0.43
CA TYR A 39 0.51 -4.28 1.81
C TYR A 39 -0.86 -4.71 2.35
N THR A 40 -0.97 -4.74 3.67
CA THR A 40 -2.22 -4.91 4.43
C THR A 40 -2.25 -3.88 5.56
N THR A 41 -3.36 -3.13 5.71
CA THR A 41 -3.41 -1.97 6.61
C THR A 41 -4.03 -2.30 7.96
N PHE A 42 -3.34 -1.88 9.02
CA PHE A 42 -3.77 -2.01 10.41
C PHE A 42 -3.57 -0.72 11.20
N LEU A 43 -4.24 -0.60 12.33
CA LEU A 43 -4.04 0.52 13.24
C LEU A 43 -2.60 0.50 13.78
N GLN A 44 -2.00 1.67 13.87
CA GLN A 44 -0.66 1.83 14.44
C GLN A 44 -0.55 1.15 15.81
N GLY A 45 0.51 0.37 16.00
CA GLY A 45 0.78 -0.41 17.20
C GLY A 45 0.00 -1.75 17.28
N TYR A 46 -0.80 -2.10 16.28
CA TYR A 46 -1.49 -3.38 16.24
C TYR A 46 -0.81 -4.36 15.28
N LEU A 47 -0.48 -5.54 15.77
CA LEU A 47 -0.06 -6.70 14.97
C LEU A 47 -1.20 -7.72 14.96
N PRO A 48 -1.66 -8.17 13.78
CA PRO A 48 -2.72 -9.17 13.71
C PRO A 48 -2.22 -10.53 14.22
N PRO A 49 -3.10 -11.38 14.82
CA PRO A 49 -2.69 -12.67 15.40
C PRO A 49 -2.03 -13.65 14.43
N TRP A 50 -2.30 -13.53 13.13
CA TRP A 50 -1.70 -14.37 12.08
C TRP A 50 -0.32 -13.89 11.63
N HIS A 51 0.16 -12.73 12.11
CA HIS A 51 1.44 -12.16 11.68
C HIS A 51 2.60 -13.08 12.10
N PRO A 52 3.51 -13.46 11.17
CA PRO A 52 4.56 -14.43 11.44
C PRO A 52 5.71 -13.88 12.30
N GLY A 53 5.60 -12.65 12.79
CA GLY A 53 6.73 -11.98 13.46
C GLY A 53 7.89 -11.76 12.48
N THR A 54 9.08 -12.20 12.89
CA THR A 54 10.30 -12.14 12.06
C THR A 54 10.57 -13.47 11.32
N ALA A 55 9.72 -14.49 11.49
CA ALA A 55 9.95 -15.81 10.90
C ALA A 55 9.79 -15.81 9.37
N THR A 56 8.98 -14.90 8.82
CA THR A 56 8.79 -14.74 7.38
C THR A 56 8.75 -13.26 7.04
N ALA A 57 9.63 -12.82 6.16
CA ALA A 57 9.64 -11.44 5.68
C ALA A 57 8.43 -11.21 4.76
N LEU A 58 7.51 -10.37 5.18
CA LEU A 58 6.37 -9.93 4.38
C LEU A 58 6.69 -8.65 3.59
N ALA A 59 6.13 -8.53 2.40
CA ALA A 59 6.25 -7.33 1.60
C ALA A 59 5.25 -6.26 2.10
N SER A 60 5.75 -5.06 2.34
CA SER A 60 4.93 -3.87 2.55
C SER A 60 5.54 -2.70 1.80
N VAL A 61 4.79 -2.16 0.84
CA VAL A 61 5.17 -0.98 0.06
C VAL A 61 4.23 0.14 0.47
N ASN A 62 4.78 1.18 1.09
CA ASN A 62 4.00 2.32 1.55
C ASN A 62 3.38 3.07 0.35
N PRO A 63 2.05 3.14 0.22
CA PRO A 63 1.38 3.75 -0.93
C PRO A 63 1.51 5.28 -1.01
N LEU A 64 2.09 5.93 0.00
CA LEU A 64 2.35 7.37 0.01
C LEU A 64 3.77 7.72 -0.45
N THR A 65 4.70 6.78 -0.38
CA THR A 65 6.12 6.98 -0.74
C THR A 65 6.59 5.99 -1.81
N TRP A 66 5.89 4.90 -1.99
CA TRP A 66 6.23 3.76 -2.86
C TRP A 66 7.56 3.11 -2.51
N SER A 67 7.98 3.25 -1.26
CA SER A 67 9.17 2.64 -0.68
C SER A 67 8.84 1.52 0.30
N THR A 68 9.84 0.72 0.62
CA THR A 68 9.75 -0.37 1.61
C THR A 68 10.33 0.01 2.97
N ASP A 69 10.87 1.24 3.11
CA ASP A 69 11.39 1.73 4.39
C ASP A 69 10.28 1.92 5.44
N GLU A 70 10.67 1.96 6.72
CA GLU A 70 9.74 2.15 7.85
C GLU A 70 9.51 3.62 8.23
N ASN A 71 9.88 4.56 7.34
CA ASN A 71 9.64 5.98 7.60
C ASN A 71 8.15 6.29 7.60
N PHE A 72 7.73 7.08 8.58
CA PHE A 72 6.36 7.57 8.64
C PHE A 72 6.08 8.55 7.49
N ALA A 73 5.00 8.32 6.78
CA ALA A 73 4.49 9.22 5.75
C ALA A 73 3.17 9.84 6.22
N SER A 74 3.18 11.16 6.39
CA SER A 74 2.02 11.88 6.88
C SER A 74 0.88 11.92 5.85
N LYS A 75 -0.34 12.14 6.32
CA LYS A 75 -1.55 12.15 5.49
C LYS A 75 -1.55 13.24 4.41
N GLU A 76 -0.74 14.30 4.53
CA GLU A 76 -0.59 15.34 3.52
C GLU A 76 -0.03 14.79 2.19
N LYS A 77 0.63 13.61 2.22
CA LYS A 77 1.07 12.89 1.02
C LYS A 77 -0.05 12.04 0.39
N ASN A 78 -1.19 11.93 1.05
CA ASN A 78 -2.33 11.17 0.56
C ASN A 78 -3.17 12.03 -0.38
N SER A 79 -3.11 11.75 -1.68
CA SER A 79 -3.87 12.45 -2.72
C SER A 79 -5.38 12.28 -2.57
N GLY A 80 -5.81 11.37 -1.72
CA GLY A 80 -7.19 11.12 -1.37
C GLY A 80 -7.60 9.66 -1.48
N GLY A 81 -8.60 9.34 -0.71
CA GLY A 81 -9.24 8.03 -0.69
C GLY A 81 -10.73 8.11 -0.97
N VAL A 82 -11.38 6.96 -0.93
CA VAL A 82 -12.82 6.80 -1.17
C VAL A 82 -13.46 6.22 0.08
N SER A 83 -14.28 7.01 0.75
CA SER A 83 -15.03 6.62 1.94
C SER A 83 -16.37 5.97 1.59
N TYR A 84 -17.14 5.62 2.63
CA TYR A 84 -18.50 5.07 2.50
C TYR A 84 -19.39 5.95 1.58
N GLY A 85 -20.16 5.29 0.73
CA GLY A 85 -21.00 5.97 -0.27
C GLY A 85 -20.19 6.61 -1.41
N PHE A 86 -18.98 6.09 -1.68
CA PHE A 86 -18.09 6.58 -2.74
C PHE A 86 -17.68 8.06 -2.61
N LYS A 87 -17.66 8.57 -1.38
CA LYS A 87 -17.27 9.96 -1.11
C LYS A 87 -15.76 10.10 -1.12
N TYR A 88 -15.25 11.05 -1.89
CA TYR A 88 -13.84 11.44 -1.86
C TYR A 88 -13.48 12.07 -0.50
N VAL A 89 -12.35 11.67 0.05
CA VAL A 89 -11.78 12.23 1.27
C VAL A 89 -10.30 12.56 1.01
N LYS A 90 -9.98 13.85 1.01
CA LYS A 90 -8.61 14.33 0.90
C LYS A 90 -7.82 13.96 2.16
N GLU A 91 -6.54 13.64 2.01
CA GLU A 91 -5.65 13.36 3.15
C GLU A 91 -6.25 12.30 4.10
N PHE A 92 -6.79 11.21 3.52
CA PHE A 92 -7.64 10.27 4.22
C PHE A 92 -6.90 9.45 5.28
N ALA A 93 -5.66 9.05 5.02
CA ALA A 93 -4.85 8.22 5.90
C ALA A 93 -3.37 8.57 5.77
N ASP A 94 -2.64 8.47 6.86
CA ASP A 94 -1.18 8.36 6.88
C ASP A 94 -0.74 6.91 6.68
N ALA A 95 0.56 6.66 6.58
CA ALA A 95 1.08 5.32 6.38
C ALA A 95 2.50 5.15 6.92
N GLN A 96 2.76 4.00 7.53
CA GLN A 96 4.09 3.57 7.96
C GLN A 96 4.25 2.07 7.76
N ASN A 97 5.28 1.64 7.04
CA ASN A 97 5.61 0.21 6.99
C ASN A 97 6.11 -0.24 8.36
N HIS A 98 5.70 -1.44 8.78
CA HIS A 98 6.20 -2.07 10.00
C HIS A 98 6.13 -3.59 9.89
N LEU A 99 7.27 -4.25 9.93
CA LEU A 99 7.38 -5.72 9.86
C LEU A 99 6.57 -6.36 8.70
N GLY A 100 6.49 -5.69 7.55
CA GLY A 100 5.79 -6.21 6.37
C GLY A 100 4.27 -6.03 6.37
N ILE A 101 3.74 -5.19 7.25
CA ILE A 101 2.37 -4.65 7.20
C ILE A 101 2.41 -3.13 7.11
N LEU A 102 1.27 -2.50 6.83
CA LEU A 102 1.13 -1.06 6.79
C LEU A 102 0.36 -0.59 8.03
N TRP A 103 0.96 0.26 8.84
CA TRP A 103 0.28 0.94 9.92
C TRP A 103 -0.31 2.27 9.46
N THR A 104 -1.48 2.62 9.98
CA THR A 104 -2.11 3.92 9.85
C THR A 104 -2.69 4.36 11.20
N ASN A 105 -2.69 5.66 11.49
CA ASN A 105 -3.51 6.20 12.55
C ASN A 105 -4.99 6.06 12.17
N THR A 106 -5.92 6.27 13.12
CA THR A 106 -7.35 6.15 12.82
C THR A 106 -7.75 7.14 11.72
N PRO A 107 -8.11 6.69 10.51
CA PRO A 107 -8.56 7.56 9.44
C PRO A 107 -9.87 8.28 9.85
N TYR A 108 -9.98 9.54 9.47
CA TYR A 108 -11.23 10.27 9.66
C TYR A 108 -12.27 9.79 8.62
N VAL A 109 -13.32 9.11 9.11
CA VAL A 109 -14.43 8.67 8.26
C VAL A 109 -15.60 9.63 8.46
N PRO A 110 -15.96 10.46 7.47
CA PRO A 110 -17.09 11.39 7.60
C PRO A 110 -18.38 10.71 8.05
N GLY A 111 -19.01 11.23 9.10
CA GLY A 111 -20.23 10.68 9.68
C GLY A 111 -20.05 9.42 10.55
N ARG A 112 -18.81 9.00 10.83
CA ARG A 112 -18.47 7.83 11.64
C ARG A 112 -17.33 8.09 12.61
N SER A 113 -17.41 9.14 13.39
CA SER A 113 -16.36 9.56 14.37
C SER A 113 -16.01 8.51 15.44
N PHE A 114 -16.79 7.45 15.56
CA PHE A 114 -16.64 6.42 16.60
C PHE A 114 -15.99 5.12 16.11
N VAL A 115 -15.57 5.05 14.85
CA VAL A 115 -15.01 3.81 14.29
C VAL A 115 -13.55 3.65 14.74
N LYS A 116 -13.35 2.92 15.84
CA LYS A 116 -12.02 2.50 16.30
C LYS A 116 -11.71 1.08 15.79
N LEU A 117 -11.42 0.95 14.51
CA LEU A 117 -11.03 -0.34 13.94
C LEU A 117 -9.52 -0.57 14.12
N LYS A 118 -9.14 -1.75 14.61
CA LYS A 118 -7.74 -2.21 14.59
C LYS A 118 -7.34 -2.75 13.22
N ASN A 119 -8.31 -3.28 12.50
CA ASN A 119 -8.12 -3.88 11.18
C ASN A 119 -8.75 -2.99 10.11
N TRP A 120 -7.89 -2.35 9.31
CA TRP A 120 -8.27 -1.51 8.17
C TRP A 120 -8.11 -2.21 6.81
N HIS A 121 -7.68 -3.47 6.82
CA HIS A 121 -7.42 -4.28 5.65
C HIS A 121 -8.57 -4.29 4.62
N LYS A 122 -9.83 -4.28 5.06
CA LYS A 122 -10.98 -4.20 4.15
C LYS A 122 -11.08 -2.88 3.37
N ALA A 123 -10.31 -1.88 3.76
CA ALA A 123 -10.26 -0.56 3.14
C ALA A 123 -8.90 -0.25 2.48
N ASP A 124 -8.03 -1.23 2.32
CA ASP A 124 -6.66 -1.05 1.80
C ASP A 124 -6.60 -0.21 0.52
N ILE A 125 -7.45 -0.51 -0.46
CA ILE A 125 -7.53 0.27 -1.69
C ILE A 125 -8.21 1.61 -1.45
N ASN A 126 -9.26 1.64 -0.65
CA ASN A 126 -10.08 2.82 -0.41
C ASN A 126 -9.30 3.94 0.26
N LEU A 127 -8.43 3.62 1.23
CA LEU A 127 -7.64 4.60 1.99
C LEU A 127 -6.65 5.36 1.10
N PHE A 128 -6.13 4.71 0.05
CA PHE A 128 -5.05 5.22 -0.80
C PHE A 128 -5.43 5.25 -2.28
N TYR A 129 -6.72 5.32 -2.59
CA TYR A 129 -7.25 5.13 -3.95
C TYR A 129 -6.58 6.01 -5.00
N HIS A 130 -6.45 7.31 -4.74
CA HIS A 130 -5.86 8.24 -5.70
C HIS A 130 -4.35 8.04 -5.84
N ASN A 131 -3.63 7.76 -4.74
CA ASN A 131 -2.20 7.44 -4.81
C ASN A 131 -1.93 6.18 -5.64
N ILE A 132 -2.75 5.13 -5.48
CA ILE A 132 -2.63 3.90 -6.29
C ILE A 132 -2.86 4.22 -7.77
N ARG A 133 -3.93 4.96 -8.08
CA ARG A 133 -4.27 5.34 -9.44
C ARG A 133 -3.17 6.16 -10.10
N GLU A 134 -2.68 7.19 -9.43
CA GLU A 134 -1.60 8.06 -9.90
C GLU A 134 -0.30 7.28 -10.14
N ASN A 135 0.06 6.39 -9.21
CA ASN A 135 1.25 5.57 -9.36
C ASN A 135 1.13 4.55 -10.50
N ALA A 136 -0.04 3.96 -10.70
CA ALA A 136 -0.26 3.05 -11.82
C ALA A 136 -0.01 3.76 -13.17
N VAL A 137 -0.52 4.97 -13.33
CA VAL A 137 -0.28 5.81 -14.53
C VAL A 137 1.20 6.17 -14.67
N LEU A 138 1.85 6.59 -13.56
CA LEU A 138 3.27 6.92 -13.56
C LEU A 138 4.13 5.74 -14.02
N ARG A 139 3.87 4.54 -13.50
CA ARG A 139 4.61 3.32 -13.88
C ARG A 139 4.38 2.93 -15.34
N VAL A 140 3.15 3.07 -15.85
CA VAL A 140 2.86 2.82 -17.27
C VAL A 140 3.67 3.77 -18.15
N ASN A 141 3.67 5.07 -17.84
CA ASN A 141 4.43 6.06 -18.60
C ASN A 141 5.94 5.78 -18.55
N THR A 142 6.46 5.44 -17.37
CA THR A 142 7.88 5.05 -17.21
C THR A 142 8.20 3.81 -18.04
N PHE A 143 7.37 2.79 -17.99
CA PHE A 143 7.56 1.56 -18.78
C PHE A 143 7.59 1.82 -20.29
N LEU A 144 6.70 2.69 -20.78
CA LEU A 144 6.65 3.04 -22.19
C LEU A 144 7.86 3.88 -22.64
N SER A 145 8.40 4.71 -21.75
CA SER A 145 9.60 5.51 -22.04
C SER A 145 10.91 4.71 -22.06
N GLN A 146 10.91 3.48 -21.55
CA GLN A 146 12.06 2.57 -21.51
C GLN A 146 12.12 1.65 -22.73
N LYS A 147 11.14 1.71 -23.63
CA LYS A 147 11.08 0.94 -24.87
C LYS A 147 11.60 1.72 -26.07
#